data_0dbd9d2e1c2470d4e818bc269d149664
#
_entry.id   0dbd9d2e1c2470d4e818bc269d149664
#
_cell.length_a   1.000
_cell.length_b   1.000
_cell.length_c   1.000
_cell.angle_alpha   90.00
_cell.angle_beta   90.00
_cell.angle_gamma   90.00
#
_symmetry.space_group_name_H-M   'P 1'
#
loop_
_entity.id
_entity.type
_entity.pdbx_description
1 polymer ?
#
loop_
_entity_poly.entity_id
_entity_poly.type
_entity_poly.pdbx_seq_one_letter_code
_entity_poly.pdbx_strand_id
1 'polypeptide(L)'
;TVGLQERANEPIFQAQLTRYACGGLVIGTACHHQVADGQSMSVFYTAWASAVRTDSAVLTSPFVDRSATVVPRSPPTPAYDHRNIEFKGELSRSHSYGVLPMDRIKNLAVHFPDEFVADLKARVGTRCSTFQCLLAHAWKKMTAARDLAPDDFTQVRVAVNCRGRAKPPVPMDFFGNMVLWAFPRMQVRDLLSSSYPAVVAAIRDAVALVDDEYIQSFIDFGEAERGVIEDGGEELASTAATPGTMFCPDLEVDSWLGFRFHDLDFGCGPPCAFLPPDLPIEGIMIFVPSCDPKGGVDLFMALDDQHVQAFKQICHSMD
;
A
#
# COMPACT_ATOMS: atom_id res chain seq x y z
N THR A 1 17.66 8.59 -3.68
CA THR A 1 16.94 7.29 -3.59
C THR A 1 17.13 6.59 -4.91
N VAL A 2 17.90 5.51 -4.92
CA VAL A 2 18.07 4.70 -6.13
C VAL A 2 16.88 3.76 -6.17
N GLY A 3 15.86 4.10 -6.96
CA GLY A 3 14.84 3.13 -7.33
C GLY A 3 15.54 1.95 -8.03
N LEU A 4 15.32 0.74 -7.55
CA LEU A 4 15.77 -0.45 -8.25
C LEU A 4 14.99 -0.52 -9.57
N GLN A 5 15.61 -0.06 -10.65
CA GLN A 5 15.13 -0.38 -11.99
C GLN A 5 15.38 -1.86 -12.25
N GLU A 6 14.47 -2.51 -12.97
CA GLU A 6 14.65 -3.89 -13.41
C GLU A 6 15.90 -4.02 -14.29
N ARG A 7 17.02 -4.29 -13.66
CA ARG A 7 18.30 -4.54 -14.33
C ARG A 7 18.72 -5.98 -14.03
N ALA A 8 19.01 -6.71 -15.07
CA ALA A 8 19.61 -8.03 -14.94
C ALA A 8 20.94 -7.91 -14.14
N ASN A 9 21.13 -8.78 -13.14
CA ASN A 9 22.31 -8.85 -12.27
C ASN A 9 22.43 -7.78 -11.16
N GLU A 10 21.38 -7.04 -10.82
CA GLU A 10 21.39 -6.21 -9.61
C GLU A 10 21.02 -7.02 -8.36
N PRO A 11 21.56 -6.69 -7.17
CA PRO A 11 21.15 -7.32 -5.92
C PRO A 11 19.66 -7.10 -5.64
N ILE A 12 18.93 -8.16 -5.27
CA ILE A 12 17.51 -8.08 -4.92
C ILE A 12 17.25 -7.33 -3.60
N PHE A 13 18.26 -7.19 -2.75
CA PHE A 13 18.22 -6.41 -1.53
C PHE A 13 19.51 -5.60 -1.38
N GLN A 14 19.38 -4.34 -0.99
CA GLN A 14 20.49 -3.44 -0.71
C GLN A 14 20.27 -2.76 0.64
N ALA A 15 21.34 -2.57 1.39
CA ALA A 15 21.31 -1.81 2.65
C ALA A 15 22.45 -0.80 2.68
N GLN A 16 22.16 0.40 3.14
CA GLN A 16 23.14 1.45 3.36
C GLN A 16 23.11 1.91 4.81
N LEU A 17 24.27 1.91 5.46
CA LEU A 17 24.44 2.44 6.80
C LEU A 17 25.08 3.82 6.70
N THR A 18 24.40 4.83 7.26
CA THR A 18 24.90 6.20 7.28
C THR A 18 25.03 6.66 8.73
N ARG A 19 26.28 6.91 9.18
CA ARG A 19 26.56 7.44 10.50
C ARG A 19 26.73 8.95 10.42
N TYR A 20 26.05 9.66 11.30
CA TYR A 20 26.13 11.10 11.41
C TYR A 20 27.14 11.56 12.48
N ALA A 21 27.66 12.78 12.38
CA ALA A 21 28.59 13.35 13.35
C ALA A 21 28.00 13.46 14.78
N CYS A 22 26.69 13.54 14.91
CA CYS A 22 25.99 13.51 16.20
C CYS A 22 25.91 12.12 16.85
N GLY A 23 26.44 11.06 16.19
CA GLY A 23 26.36 9.68 16.65
C GLY A 23 25.13 8.92 16.16
N GLY A 24 24.16 9.60 15.54
CA GLY A 24 22.98 8.97 14.95
C GLY A 24 23.33 8.03 13.79
N LEU A 25 22.53 6.97 13.62
CA LEU A 25 22.64 6.00 12.54
C LEU A 25 21.34 5.97 11.73
N VAL A 26 21.47 6.01 10.41
CA VAL A 26 20.36 5.75 9.48
C VAL A 26 20.66 4.47 8.70
N ILE A 27 19.68 3.58 8.66
CA ILE A 27 19.70 2.35 7.86
C ILE A 27 18.74 2.57 6.70
N GLY A 28 19.27 2.77 5.50
CA GLY A 28 18.51 2.82 4.26
C GLY A 28 18.45 1.43 3.63
N THR A 29 17.26 1.01 3.17
CA THR A 29 17.11 -0.29 2.51
C THR A 29 16.33 -0.15 1.22
N ALA A 30 16.64 -1.00 0.26
CA ALA A 30 15.87 -1.19 -0.97
C ALA A 30 15.74 -2.69 -1.25
N CYS A 31 14.54 -3.13 -1.57
CA CYS A 31 14.26 -4.51 -1.96
C CYS A 31 13.50 -4.51 -3.29
N HIS A 32 13.81 -5.47 -4.15
CA HIS A 32 13.07 -5.65 -5.39
C HIS A 32 11.66 -6.14 -5.08
N HIS A 33 10.64 -5.38 -5.47
CA HIS A 33 9.26 -5.64 -5.02
C HIS A 33 8.67 -6.94 -5.56
N GLN A 34 9.22 -7.51 -6.64
CA GLN A 34 8.82 -8.85 -7.11
C GLN A 34 9.18 -9.98 -6.15
N VAL A 35 10.10 -9.74 -5.20
CA VAL A 35 10.57 -10.74 -4.24
C VAL A 35 9.74 -10.75 -2.97
N ALA A 36 9.34 -9.57 -2.47
CA ALA A 36 8.72 -9.43 -1.17
C ALA A 36 7.79 -8.21 -1.10
N ASP A 37 6.62 -8.40 -0.48
CA ASP A 37 5.72 -7.32 -0.09
C ASP A 37 6.11 -6.71 1.27
N GLY A 38 5.36 -5.68 1.70
CA GLY A 38 5.58 -5.00 2.98
C GLY A 38 5.50 -5.93 4.19
N GLN A 39 4.61 -6.93 4.19
CA GLN A 39 4.51 -7.91 5.26
C GLN A 39 5.78 -8.77 5.34
N SER A 40 6.27 -9.27 4.21
CA SER A 40 7.51 -10.04 4.14
C SER A 40 8.70 -9.23 4.61
N MET A 41 8.80 -7.97 4.17
CA MET A 41 9.88 -7.07 4.62
C MET A 41 9.80 -6.74 6.09
N SER A 42 8.60 -6.63 6.67
CA SER A 42 8.41 -6.47 8.12
C SER A 42 8.97 -7.66 8.91
N VAL A 43 8.70 -8.87 8.45
CA VAL A 43 9.27 -10.10 9.04
C VAL A 43 10.79 -10.11 8.91
N PHE A 44 11.30 -9.78 7.73
CA PHE A 44 12.75 -9.71 7.48
C PHE A 44 13.45 -8.70 8.40
N TYR A 45 12.95 -7.47 8.51
CA TYR A 45 13.56 -6.44 9.36
C TYR A 45 13.56 -6.84 10.83
N THR A 46 12.48 -7.44 11.32
CA THR A 46 12.37 -7.93 12.70
C THR A 46 13.41 -9.03 12.98
N ALA A 47 13.55 -9.98 12.06
CA ALA A 47 14.53 -11.03 12.16
C ALA A 47 15.98 -10.50 12.11
N TRP A 48 16.25 -9.55 11.20
CA TRP A 48 17.55 -8.90 11.08
C TRP A 48 17.93 -8.12 12.35
N ALA A 49 17.04 -7.29 12.86
CA ALA A 49 17.26 -6.54 14.09
C ALA A 49 17.52 -7.49 15.29
N SER A 50 16.75 -8.57 15.40
CA SER A 50 16.96 -9.59 16.44
C SER A 50 18.32 -10.27 16.32
N ALA A 51 18.74 -10.65 15.12
CA ALA A 51 20.02 -11.30 14.87
C ALA A 51 21.22 -10.40 15.28
N VAL A 52 21.13 -9.10 14.96
CA VAL A 52 22.17 -8.13 15.33
C VAL A 52 22.24 -7.92 16.85
N ARG A 53 21.08 -7.88 17.53
CA ARG A 53 21.00 -7.59 18.97
C ARG A 53 21.48 -8.75 19.84
N THR A 54 21.17 -9.99 19.47
CA THR A 54 21.34 -11.15 20.36
C THR A 54 22.57 -11.98 20.07
N ASP A 55 23.30 -11.70 18.99
CA ASP A 55 24.43 -12.49 18.48
C ASP A 55 24.11 -14.00 18.33
N SER A 56 22.84 -14.36 18.50
CA SER A 56 22.30 -15.70 18.34
C SER A 56 21.02 -15.62 17.52
N ALA A 57 21.13 -15.86 16.24
CA ALA A 57 19.98 -15.92 15.36
C ALA A 57 19.15 -17.18 15.65
N VAL A 58 18.21 -17.10 16.57
CA VAL A 58 17.02 -17.95 16.48
C VAL A 58 16.15 -17.35 15.37
N LEU A 59 16.67 -17.41 14.14
CA LEU A 59 15.91 -17.06 12.96
C LEU A 59 14.88 -18.18 12.77
N THR A 60 13.62 -17.90 13.08
CA THR A 60 12.54 -18.71 12.54
C THR A 60 12.66 -18.61 11.02
N SER A 61 12.87 -19.74 10.35
CA SER A 61 12.91 -19.78 8.90
C SER A 61 11.56 -19.28 8.40
N PRO A 62 11.51 -18.29 7.50
CA PRO A 62 10.24 -17.85 6.94
C PRO A 62 9.60 -18.98 6.16
N PHE A 63 8.27 -19.00 6.11
CA PHE A 63 7.56 -19.94 5.28
C PHE A 63 7.70 -19.53 3.80
N VAL A 64 8.28 -20.38 2.96
CA VAL A 64 8.58 -20.07 1.55
C VAL A 64 7.90 -21.02 0.56
N ASP A 65 7.14 -22.00 1.05
CA ASP A 65 6.51 -23.00 0.20
C ASP A 65 5.30 -22.44 -0.55
N ARG A 66 5.52 -22.06 -1.80
CA ARG A 66 4.48 -21.60 -2.71
C ARG A 66 3.59 -22.73 -3.21
N SER A 67 4.12 -23.94 -3.29
CA SER A 67 3.36 -25.10 -3.77
C SER A 67 2.22 -25.49 -2.83
N ALA A 68 2.33 -25.11 -1.54
CA ALA A 68 1.29 -25.32 -0.55
C ALA A 68 0.33 -24.12 -0.40
N THR A 69 0.67 -22.94 -0.96
CA THR A 69 -0.09 -21.69 -0.77
C THR A 69 -0.77 -21.18 -2.03
N VAL A 70 -0.19 -21.44 -3.20
CA VAL A 70 -0.67 -20.96 -4.50
C VAL A 70 -1.00 -22.17 -5.35
N VAL A 71 -2.13 -22.83 -5.03
CA VAL A 71 -2.55 -24.08 -5.69
C VAL A 71 -3.75 -23.77 -6.59
N PRO A 72 -3.57 -23.79 -7.93
CA PRO A 72 -4.70 -23.61 -8.84
C PRO A 72 -5.64 -24.81 -8.81
N ARG A 73 -6.91 -24.60 -9.12
CA ARG A 73 -7.88 -25.67 -9.37
C ARG A 73 -7.50 -26.46 -10.63
N SER A 74 -7.97 -27.68 -10.71
CA SER A 74 -7.75 -28.53 -11.91
C SER A 74 -9.10 -28.99 -12.47
N PRO A 75 -9.55 -28.46 -13.63
CA PRO A 75 -8.96 -27.38 -14.42
C PRO A 75 -9.06 -26.02 -13.71
N PRO A 76 -8.19 -25.03 -14.07
CA PRO A 76 -8.29 -23.67 -13.54
C PRO A 76 -9.60 -23.02 -13.99
N THR A 77 -10.31 -22.36 -13.05
CA THR A 77 -11.64 -21.77 -13.29
C THR A 77 -11.73 -20.38 -12.67
N PRO A 78 -11.11 -19.36 -13.32
CA PRO A 78 -11.20 -17.98 -12.83
C PRO A 78 -12.66 -17.49 -12.90
N ALA A 79 -13.14 -16.91 -11.78
CA ALA A 79 -14.50 -16.41 -11.64
C ALA A 79 -14.61 -14.90 -11.91
N TYR A 80 -13.48 -14.19 -11.95
CA TYR A 80 -13.40 -12.74 -12.14
C TYR A 80 -12.54 -12.40 -13.36
N ASP A 81 -12.78 -11.22 -13.93
CA ASP A 81 -12.04 -10.70 -15.09
C ASP A 81 -10.72 -10.02 -14.65
N HIS A 82 -9.79 -10.83 -14.14
CA HIS A 82 -8.52 -10.36 -13.61
C HIS A 82 -7.66 -9.66 -14.67
N ARG A 83 -7.80 -10.02 -15.95
CA ARG A 83 -7.08 -9.37 -17.04
C ARG A 83 -7.42 -7.87 -17.15
N ASN A 84 -8.64 -7.46 -16.78
CA ASN A 84 -9.08 -6.07 -16.81
C ASN A 84 -9.13 -5.41 -15.43
N ILE A 85 -8.91 -6.16 -14.33
CA ILE A 85 -8.91 -5.65 -12.96
C ILE A 85 -7.48 -5.37 -12.49
N GLU A 86 -6.60 -6.39 -12.50
CA GLU A 86 -5.22 -6.28 -12.01
C GLU A 86 -4.21 -5.96 -13.12
N PHE A 87 -4.58 -6.20 -14.38
CA PHE A 87 -3.73 -5.98 -15.54
C PHE A 87 -4.35 -5.00 -16.52
N LYS A 88 -3.55 -4.51 -17.48
CA LYS A 88 -4.01 -3.63 -18.56
C LYS A 88 -4.60 -4.47 -19.70
N GLY A 89 -5.85 -4.82 -19.60
CA GLY A 89 -6.63 -5.42 -20.69
C GLY A 89 -7.37 -4.36 -21.52
N GLU A 90 -8.01 -4.78 -22.61
CA GLU A 90 -8.78 -3.89 -23.52
C GLU A 90 -9.94 -3.16 -22.81
N LEU A 91 -10.55 -3.81 -21.81
CA LEU A 91 -11.64 -3.27 -21.00
C LEU A 91 -11.16 -2.74 -19.66
N SER A 92 -9.85 -2.66 -19.45
CA SER A 92 -9.26 -2.22 -18.19
C SER A 92 -9.87 -0.87 -17.77
N ARG A 93 -10.39 -0.83 -16.55
CA ARG A 93 -10.91 0.38 -15.91
C ARG A 93 -9.78 1.35 -15.52
N SER A 94 -8.53 0.94 -15.72
CA SER A 94 -7.39 1.82 -15.51
C SER A 94 -7.49 2.95 -16.53
N HIS A 95 -7.79 4.13 -16.04
CA HIS A 95 -7.70 5.35 -16.80
C HIS A 95 -6.29 5.45 -17.41
N SER A 96 -6.17 6.00 -18.59
CA SER A 96 -4.88 6.47 -19.07
C SER A 96 -4.45 7.62 -18.18
N TYR A 97 -3.70 7.31 -17.13
CA TYR A 97 -3.20 8.30 -16.19
C TYR A 97 -2.29 9.30 -16.89
N GLY A 98 -2.39 10.57 -16.50
CA GLY A 98 -1.50 11.61 -16.97
C GLY A 98 -0.07 11.42 -16.47
N VAL A 99 0.83 12.22 -17.00
CA VAL A 99 2.22 12.29 -16.55
C VAL A 99 2.53 13.71 -16.07
N LEU A 100 3.11 13.81 -14.88
CA LEU A 100 3.61 15.06 -14.30
C LEU A 100 5.13 15.10 -14.32
N PRO A 101 5.74 16.26 -14.56
CA PRO A 101 7.15 16.49 -14.30
C PRO A 101 7.46 16.20 -12.82
N MET A 102 8.60 15.57 -12.56
CA MET A 102 9.00 15.14 -11.21
C MET A 102 9.13 16.31 -10.23
N ASP A 103 9.50 17.49 -10.69
CA ASP A 103 9.61 18.70 -9.88
C ASP A 103 8.26 19.27 -9.43
N ARG A 104 7.17 18.88 -10.08
CA ARG A 104 5.80 19.19 -9.66
C ARG A 104 5.26 18.23 -8.61
N ILE A 105 5.80 17.04 -8.47
CA ILE A 105 5.37 16.05 -7.47
C ILE A 105 6.00 16.43 -6.11
N LYS A 106 5.18 16.85 -5.16
CA LYS A 106 5.63 17.24 -3.82
C LYS A 106 5.30 16.14 -2.82
N ASN A 107 6.34 15.71 -2.10
CA ASN A 107 6.18 14.78 -1.00
C ASN A 107 5.81 15.53 0.27
N LEU A 108 4.79 15.06 0.95
CA LEU A 108 4.24 15.62 2.18
C LEU A 108 4.20 14.56 3.27
N ALA A 109 4.48 14.99 4.51
CA ALA A 109 4.19 14.22 5.71
C ALA A 109 3.15 14.98 6.53
N VAL A 110 2.06 14.31 6.89
CA VAL A 110 0.98 14.86 7.72
C VAL A 110 0.82 13.99 8.95
N HIS A 111 0.98 14.58 10.13
CA HIS A 111 0.80 13.90 11.40
C HIS A 111 -0.64 14.02 11.87
N PHE A 112 -1.27 12.88 12.16
CA PHE A 112 -2.57 12.78 12.81
C PHE A 112 -2.37 12.30 14.26
N PRO A 113 -2.47 13.20 15.28
CA PRO A 113 -2.34 12.81 16.67
C PRO A 113 -3.40 11.78 17.10
N ASP A 114 -3.13 11.02 18.17
CA ASP A 114 -4.10 10.05 18.69
C ASP A 114 -5.45 10.67 19.02
N GLU A 115 -5.48 11.91 19.51
CA GLU A 115 -6.70 12.67 19.79
C GLU A 115 -7.53 12.87 18.50
N PHE A 116 -6.87 13.29 17.40
CA PHE A 116 -7.53 13.44 16.10
C PHE A 116 -8.13 12.11 15.61
N VAL A 117 -7.37 11.03 15.74
CA VAL A 117 -7.82 9.68 15.35
C VAL A 117 -9.01 9.24 16.21
N ALA A 118 -8.99 9.53 17.52
CA ALA A 118 -10.09 9.23 18.42
C ALA A 118 -11.37 10.00 18.07
N ASP A 119 -11.26 11.30 17.81
CA ASP A 119 -12.37 12.15 17.40
C ASP A 119 -12.96 11.72 16.06
N LEU A 120 -12.10 11.36 15.10
CA LEU A 120 -12.55 10.84 13.81
C LEU A 120 -13.31 9.51 13.96
N LYS A 121 -12.82 8.59 14.80
CA LYS A 121 -13.52 7.34 15.12
C LYS A 121 -14.86 7.58 15.82
N ALA A 122 -14.94 8.56 16.71
CA ALA A 122 -16.18 8.96 17.35
C ALA A 122 -17.22 9.47 16.35
N ARG A 123 -16.78 10.26 15.34
CA ARG A 123 -17.66 10.72 14.25
C ARG A 123 -18.11 9.59 13.32
N VAL A 124 -17.29 8.56 13.10
CA VAL A 124 -17.71 7.36 12.38
C VAL A 124 -18.78 6.60 13.15
N GLY A 125 -18.71 6.57 14.48
CA GLY A 125 -19.76 6.04 15.36
C GLY A 125 -20.05 4.54 15.22
N THR A 126 -19.32 3.82 14.35
CA THR A 126 -19.40 2.37 14.13
C THR A 126 -18.02 1.76 14.28
N ARG A 127 -17.97 0.44 14.52
CA ARG A 127 -16.68 -0.27 14.61
C ARG A 127 -15.92 -0.16 13.28
N CYS A 128 -14.77 0.49 13.31
CA CYS A 128 -13.86 0.65 12.18
C CYS A 128 -12.41 0.63 12.64
N SER A 129 -11.50 0.28 11.73
CA SER A 129 -10.07 0.35 12.00
C SER A 129 -9.57 1.80 11.87
N THR A 130 -8.42 2.09 12.50
CA THR A 130 -7.71 3.37 12.32
C THR A 130 -7.45 3.66 10.85
N PHE A 131 -7.03 2.64 10.09
CA PHE A 131 -6.81 2.76 8.64
C PHE A 131 -8.08 3.19 7.90
N GLN A 132 -9.22 2.53 8.13
CA GLN A 132 -10.48 2.86 7.44
C GLN A 132 -10.95 4.28 7.71
N CYS A 133 -10.82 4.74 8.95
CA CYS A 133 -11.19 6.12 9.31
C CYS A 133 -10.29 7.13 8.61
N LEU A 134 -8.96 6.96 8.73
CA LEU A 134 -8.00 7.89 8.15
C LEU A 134 -8.03 7.87 6.62
N LEU A 135 -8.25 6.69 6.00
CA LEU A 135 -8.42 6.62 4.56
C LEU A 135 -9.67 7.38 4.10
N ALA A 136 -10.80 7.20 4.78
CA ALA A 136 -12.02 7.96 4.46
C ALA A 136 -11.80 9.47 4.57
N HIS A 137 -11.07 9.91 5.61
CA HIS A 137 -10.71 11.30 5.81
C HIS A 137 -9.78 11.80 4.69
N ALA A 138 -8.66 11.13 4.46
CA ALA A 138 -7.69 11.52 3.45
C ALA A 138 -8.30 11.56 2.05
N TRP A 139 -9.13 10.56 1.69
CA TRP A 139 -9.81 10.52 0.41
C TRP A 139 -10.73 11.74 0.20
N LYS A 140 -11.58 12.08 1.20
CA LYS A 140 -12.41 13.29 1.14
C LYS A 140 -11.56 14.56 0.98
N LYS A 141 -10.50 14.71 1.78
CA LYS A 141 -9.65 15.91 1.76
C LYS A 141 -8.81 16.04 0.50
N MET A 142 -8.28 14.95 -0.03
CA MET A 142 -7.58 14.95 -1.32
C MET A 142 -8.51 15.32 -2.46
N THR A 143 -9.70 14.72 -2.52
CA THR A 143 -10.71 15.03 -3.55
C THR A 143 -11.13 16.49 -3.49
N ALA A 144 -11.35 17.02 -2.29
CA ALA A 144 -11.70 18.44 -2.11
C ALA A 144 -10.54 19.38 -2.52
N ALA A 145 -9.29 19.04 -2.17
CA ALA A 145 -8.12 19.85 -2.51
C ALA A 145 -7.82 19.89 -4.01
N ARG A 146 -8.21 18.84 -4.75
CA ARG A 146 -8.06 18.74 -6.20
C ARG A 146 -9.13 19.47 -6.99
N ASP A 147 -10.19 19.96 -6.34
CA ASP A 147 -11.33 20.68 -6.95
C ASP A 147 -11.91 19.97 -8.17
N LEU A 148 -12.15 18.66 -8.02
CA LEU A 148 -12.65 17.79 -9.09
C LEU A 148 -14.11 18.12 -9.44
N ALA A 149 -14.52 17.87 -10.69
CA ALA A 149 -15.90 18.09 -11.11
C ALA A 149 -16.86 17.15 -10.32
N PRO A 150 -18.03 17.66 -9.87
CA PRO A 150 -18.94 16.88 -9.03
C PRO A 150 -19.44 15.57 -9.66
N ASP A 151 -19.50 15.52 -10.98
CA ASP A 151 -19.96 14.36 -11.75
C ASP A 151 -18.85 13.35 -12.06
N ASP A 152 -17.60 13.69 -11.79
CA ASP A 152 -16.47 12.78 -11.95
C ASP A 152 -16.54 11.65 -10.92
N PHE A 153 -15.85 10.57 -11.22
CA PHE A 153 -15.61 9.47 -10.28
C PHE A 153 -14.18 9.51 -9.78
N THR A 154 -14.03 9.15 -8.52
CA THR A 154 -12.73 8.90 -7.90
C THR A 154 -12.75 7.54 -7.24
N GLN A 155 -11.65 6.82 -7.31
CA GLN A 155 -11.45 5.54 -6.63
C GLN A 155 -10.13 5.54 -5.86
N VAL A 156 -10.05 4.65 -4.89
CA VAL A 156 -8.78 4.38 -4.19
C VAL A 156 -8.38 2.95 -4.47
N ARG A 157 -7.15 2.76 -4.95
CA ARG A 157 -6.53 1.45 -5.04
C ARG A 157 -5.95 1.10 -3.67
N VAL A 158 -6.56 0.14 -2.98
CA VAL A 158 -6.22 -0.25 -1.60
C VAL A 158 -5.51 -1.59 -1.60
N ALA A 159 -4.27 -1.64 -1.10
CA ALA A 159 -3.52 -2.88 -0.94
C ALA A 159 -4.14 -3.76 0.16
N VAL A 160 -4.46 -5.01 -0.17
CA VAL A 160 -5.10 -5.98 0.73
C VAL A 160 -4.17 -7.17 0.92
N ASN A 161 -3.70 -7.39 2.16
CA ASN A 161 -2.96 -8.59 2.52
C ASN A 161 -3.87 -9.82 2.48
N CYS A 162 -3.57 -10.75 1.58
CA CYS A 162 -4.39 -11.94 1.32
C CYS A 162 -4.10 -13.12 2.25
N ARG A 163 -3.00 -13.11 3.05
CA ARG A 163 -2.57 -14.27 3.85
C ARG A 163 -3.66 -14.80 4.77
N GLY A 164 -4.24 -13.94 5.59
CA GLY A 164 -5.32 -14.32 6.52
C GLY A 164 -6.70 -14.51 5.87
N ARG A 165 -6.83 -14.23 4.57
CA ARG A 165 -8.10 -14.30 3.81
C ARG A 165 -8.19 -15.54 2.94
N ALA A 166 -7.07 -16.10 2.50
CA ALA A 166 -7.00 -17.33 1.74
C ALA A 166 -7.53 -18.53 2.55
N LYS A 167 -8.03 -19.56 1.88
CA LYS A 167 -8.44 -20.84 2.49
C LYS A 167 -7.76 -22.01 1.81
N PRO A 168 -6.90 -22.77 2.53
CA PRO A 168 -6.49 -22.56 3.92
C PRO A 168 -5.72 -21.24 4.10
N PRO A 169 -5.70 -20.66 5.33
CA PRO A 169 -4.93 -19.43 5.57
C PRO A 169 -3.45 -19.63 5.31
N VAL A 170 -2.85 -18.66 4.64
CA VAL A 170 -1.40 -18.60 4.43
C VAL A 170 -0.75 -18.01 5.69
N PRO A 171 0.34 -18.61 6.21
CA PRO A 171 1.04 -18.07 7.38
C PRO A 171 1.47 -16.62 7.18
N MET A 172 1.42 -15.81 8.26
CA MET A 172 1.79 -14.39 8.20
C MET A 172 3.29 -14.17 7.95
N ASP A 173 4.12 -15.18 8.18
CA ASP A 173 5.55 -15.22 7.86
C ASP A 173 5.87 -15.80 6.48
N PHE A 174 4.85 -16.06 5.64
CA PHE A 174 5.06 -16.38 4.24
C PHE A 174 5.85 -15.27 3.55
N PHE A 175 7.01 -15.64 2.98
CA PHE A 175 7.89 -14.69 2.31
C PHE A 175 7.64 -14.68 0.79
N GLY A 176 7.10 -13.58 0.31
CA GLY A 176 6.70 -13.37 -1.07
C GLY A 176 5.63 -12.29 -1.17
N ASN A 177 5.13 -12.03 -2.37
CA ASN A 177 3.99 -11.15 -2.58
C ASN A 177 2.68 -11.93 -2.40
N MET A 178 1.83 -11.48 -1.47
CA MET A 178 0.50 -12.02 -1.23
C MET A 178 -0.48 -10.88 -1.00
N VAL A 179 -0.54 -9.98 -1.98
CA VAL A 179 -1.32 -8.74 -1.96
C VAL A 179 -2.15 -8.65 -3.23
N LEU A 180 -3.44 -8.35 -3.09
CA LEU A 180 -4.35 -7.98 -4.16
C LEU A 180 -4.95 -6.60 -3.87
N TRP A 181 -5.71 -6.07 -4.82
CA TRP A 181 -6.23 -4.72 -4.75
C TRP A 181 -7.74 -4.68 -4.56
N ALA A 182 -8.20 -3.80 -3.68
CA ALA A 182 -9.60 -3.39 -3.60
C ALA A 182 -9.77 -1.98 -4.18
N PHE A 183 -10.93 -1.71 -4.77
CA PHE A 183 -11.20 -0.48 -5.51
C PHE A 183 -12.50 0.20 -5.02
N PRO A 184 -12.56 0.74 -3.78
CA PRO A 184 -13.68 1.60 -3.41
C PRO A 184 -13.77 2.78 -4.38
N ARG A 185 -14.97 3.03 -4.91
CA ARG A 185 -15.24 4.05 -5.92
C ARG A 185 -16.49 4.82 -5.59
N MET A 186 -16.42 6.14 -5.67
CA MET A 186 -17.55 7.04 -5.44
C MET A 186 -17.55 8.17 -6.47
N GLN A 187 -18.73 8.75 -6.72
CA GLN A 187 -18.83 10.00 -7.44
C GLN A 187 -18.35 11.14 -6.52
N VAL A 188 -17.66 12.15 -7.06
CA VAL A 188 -17.04 13.23 -6.28
C VAL A 188 -18.07 13.93 -5.39
N ARG A 189 -19.25 14.30 -5.94
CA ARG A 189 -20.32 14.93 -5.15
C ARG A 189 -20.80 14.05 -3.99
N ASP A 190 -20.91 12.73 -4.23
CA ASP A 190 -21.39 11.80 -3.21
C ASP A 190 -20.31 11.59 -2.13
N LEU A 191 -19.04 11.48 -2.51
CA LEU A 191 -17.93 11.38 -1.57
C LEU A 191 -17.85 12.61 -0.66
N LEU A 192 -17.92 13.81 -1.24
CA LEU A 192 -17.77 15.05 -0.47
C LEU A 192 -18.98 15.33 0.43
N SER A 193 -20.21 15.00 -0.01
CA SER A 193 -21.43 15.20 0.78
C SER A 193 -21.73 14.09 1.77
N SER A 194 -21.16 12.88 1.59
CA SER A 194 -21.40 11.73 2.46
C SER A 194 -20.80 11.92 3.85
N SER A 195 -21.47 11.34 4.86
CA SER A 195 -20.92 11.21 6.20
C SER A 195 -19.73 10.25 6.24
N TYR A 196 -18.86 10.39 7.23
CA TYR A 196 -17.73 9.45 7.42
C TYR A 196 -18.15 7.98 7.53
N PRO A 197 -19.25 7.62 8.26
CA PRO A 197 -19.72 6.23 8.27
C PRO A 197 -20.02 5.67 6.88
N ALA A 198 -20.58 6.47 5.99
CA ALA A 198 -20.92 6.03 4.63
C ALA A 198 -19.66 5.77 3.78
N VAL A 199 -18.67 6.66 3.87
CA VAL A 199 -17.40 6.46 3.16
C VAL A 199 -16.61 5.26 3.71
N VAL A 200 -16.60 5.10 5.05
CA VAL A 200 -15.98 3.92 5.69
C VAL A 200 -16.68 2.64 5.27
N ALA A 201 -18.02 2.64 5.13
CA ALA A 201 -18.76 1.49 4.64
C ALA A 201 -18.35 1.13 3.19
N ALA A 202 -18.27 2.11 2.29
CA ALA A 202 -17.83 1.89 0.91
C ALA A 202 -16.42 1.29 0.83
N ILE A 203 -15.48 1.79 1.66
CA ILE A 203 -14.13 1.22 1.76
C ILE A 203 -14.16 -0.22 2.27
N ARG A 204 -14.89 -0.46 3.37
CA ARG A 204 -14.98 -1.79 3.97
C ARG A 204 -15.60 -2.80 3.02
N ASP A 205 -16.67 -2.43 2.34
CA ASP A 205 -17.41 -3.31 1.44
C ASP A 205 -16.55 -3.66 0.21
N ALA A 206 -15.82 -2.72 -0.36
CA ALA A 206 -14.85 -2.99 -1.43
C ALA A 206 -13.71 -3.91 -0.97
N VAL A 207 -13.14 -3.68 0.22
CA VAL A 207 -12.08 -4.55 0.80
C VAL A 207 -12.60 -5.95 1.11
N ALA A 208 -13.89 -6.09 1.45
CA ALA A 208 -14.51 -7.39 1.74
C ALA A 208 -14.66 -8.27 0.48
N LEU A 209 -14.71 -7.66 -0.72
CA LEU A 209 -14.76 -8.41 -1.98
C LEU A 209 -13.47 -9.19 -2.29
N VAL A 210 -12.34 -8.79 -1.67
CA VAL A 210 -11.09 -9.55 -1.76
C VAL A 210 -11.13 -10.66 -0.71
N ASP A 211 -11.95 -11.66 -0.94
CA ASP A 211 -12.15 -12.84 -0.11
C ASP A 211 -11.38 -14.07 -0.64
N ASP A 212 -11.64 -15.23 -0.07
CA ASP A 212 -10.96 -16.48 -0.48
C ASP A 212 -11.32 -16.91 -1.91
N GLU A 213 -12.55 -16.67 -2.37
CA GLU A 213 -12.95 -17.00 -3.74
C GLU A 213 -12.27 -16.08 -4.76
N TYR A 214 -12.16 -14.77 -4.44
CA TYR A 214 -11.43 -13.83 -5.27
C TYR A 214 -9.94 -14.19 -5.38
N ILE A 215 -9.31 -14.55 -4.25
CA ILE A 215 -7.91 -14.99 -4.19
C ILE A 215 -7.72 -16.26 -5.01
N GLN A 216 -8.59 -17.26 -4.84
CA GLN A 216 -8.51 -18.50 -5.59
C GLN A 216 -8.73 -18.27 -7.09
N SER A 217 -9.66 -17.39 -7.45
CA SER A 217 -9.88 -16.99 -8.84
C SER A 217 -8.63 -16.35 -9.46
N PHE A 218 -7.91 -15.52 -8.72
CA PHE A 218 -6.66 -14.93 -9.19
C PHE A 218 -5.56 -15.97 -9.39
N ILE A 219 -5.47 -16.96 -8.51
CA ILE A 219 -4.53 -18.09 -8.65
C ILE A 219 -4.86 -18.91 -9.91
N ASP A 220 -6.13 -19.23 -10.12
CA ASP A 220 -6.58 -19.95 -11.31
C ASP A 220 -6.33 -19.16 -12.59
N PHE A 221 -6.55 -17.84 -12.56
CA PHE A 221 -6.25 -16.95 -13.67
C PHE A 221 -4.75 -16.98 -14.03
N GLY A 222 -3.85 -16.91 -13.04
CA GLY A 222 -2.41 -17.00 -13.26
C GLY A 222 -1.99 -18.31 -13.92
N GLU A 223 -2.61 -19.44 -13.53
CA GLU A 223 -2.35 -20.74 -14.15
C GLU A 223 -2.87 -20.82 -15.60
N ALA A 224 -4.07 -20.29 -15.85
CA ALA A 224 -4.64 -20.25 -17.20
C ALA A 224 -3.82 -19.36 -18.15
N GLU A 225 -3.40 -18.18 -17.69
CA GLU A 225 -2.57 -17.25 -18.48
C GLU A 225 -1.17 -17.82 -18.76
N ARG A 226 -0.60 -18.60 -17.82
CA ARG A 226 0.68 -19.27 -18.06
C ARG A 226 0.62 -20.17 -19.28
N GLY A 227 -0.45 -20.95 -19.44
CA GLY A 227 -0.66 -21.78 -20.62
C GLY A 227 -0.76 -20.94 -21.91
N VAL A 228 -1.47 -19.81 -21.86
CA VAL A 228 -1.59 -18.90 -23.02
C VAL A 228 -0.24 -18.33 -23.43
N ILE A 229 0.59 -17.90 -22.48
CA ILE A 229 1.92 -17.34 -22.73
C ILE A 229 2.87 -18.42 -23.28
N GLU A 230 2.87 -19.62 -22.70
CA GLU A 230 3.68 -20.77 -23.17
C GLU A 230 3.33 -21.15 -24.61
N ASP A 231 2.08 -20.99 -25.02
CA ASP A 231 1.61 -21.21 -26.39
C ASP A 231 1.87 -20.03 -27.36
N GLY A 232 2.60 -19.01 -26.90
CA GLY A 232 2.97 -17.83 -27.71
C GLY A 232 1.92 -16.73 -27.73
N GLY A 233 1.01 -16.71 -26.76
CA GLY A 233 0.04 -15.63 -26.56
C GLY A 233 0.65 -14.37 -25.99
N GLU A 234 -0.18 -13.32 -25.87
CA GLU A 234 0.25 -11.98 -25.41
C GLU A 234 0.54 -11.97 -23.91
N GLU A 235 1.66 -11.37 -23.51
CA GLU A 235 2.04 -11.17 -22.11
C GLU A 235 1.09 -10.20 -21.40
N LEU A 236 0.89 -10.42 -20.10
CA LEU A 236 0.10 -9.54 -19.26
C LEU A 236 0.83 -8.21 -19.01
N ALA A 237 0.19 -7.11 -19.34
CA ALA A 237 0.73 -5.78 -19.06
C ALA A 237 0.43 -5.36 -17.62
N SER A 238 1.47 -5.02 -16.85
CA SER A 238 1.33 -4.54 -15.47
C SER A 238 0.58 -3.21 -15.40
N THR A 239 -0.26 -3.05 -14.36
CA THR A 239 -0.87 -1.77 -13.97
C THR A 239 0.03 -0.94 -13.03
N ALA A 240 1.23 -1.41 -12.73
CA ALA A 240 2.18 -0.66 -11.90
C ALA A 240 2.47 0.71 -12.52
N ALA A 241 2.36 1.74 -11.69
CA ALA A 241 2.67 3.11 -12.11
C ALA A 241 4.18 3.31 -12.22
N THR A 242 4.57 4.14 -13.18
CA THR A 242 5.97 4.56 -13.37
C THR A 242 6.21 5.94 -12.75
N PRO A 243 7.45 6.30 -12.40
CA PRO A 243 7.76 7.64 -11.90
C PRO A 243 7.19 8.74 -12.82
N GLY A 244 6.54 9.74 -12.22
CA GLY A 244 5.83 10.80 -12.93
C GLY A 244 4.36 10.51 -13.22
N THR A 245 3.85 9.31 -12.97
CA THR A 245 2.41 9.03 -13.13
C THR A 245 1.58 9.93 -12.22
N MET A 246 0.48 10.47 -12.75
CA MET A 246 -0.52 11.24 -12.02
C MET A 246 -1.79 10.40 -11.88
N PHE A 247 -2.09 9.93 -10.68
CA PHE A 247 -3.32 9.14 -10.44
C PHE A 247 -4.61 9.96 -10.42
N CYS A 248 -4.53 11.28 -10.27
CA CYS A 248 -5.74 12.13 -10.27
C CYS A 248 -6.68 11.77 -11.44
N PRO A 249 -7.98 11.53 -11.20
CA PRO A 249 -8.78 11.75 -9.97
C PRO A 249 -8.64 10.66 -8.90
N ASP A 250 -7.93 9.57 -9.17
CA ASP A 250 -7.80 8.40 -8.32
C ASP A 250 -6.66 8.55 -7.30
N LEU A 251 -6.56 7.57 -6.40
CA LEU A 251 -5.53 7.45 -5.37
C LEU A 251 -5.05 6.00 -5.26
N GLU A 252 -3.84 5.81 -4.73
CA GLU A 252 -3.34 4.51 -4.30
C GLU A 252 -2.92 4.60 -2.83
N VAL A 253 -3.20 3.58 -2.03
CA VAL A 253 -2.90 3.61 -0.62
C VAL A 253 -2.33 2.29 -0.10
N ASP A 254 -1.26 2.42 0.65
CA ASP A 254 -0.69 1.38 1.48
C ASP A 254 -0.86 1.69 2.97
N SER A 255 -1.00 0.65 3.79
CA SER A 255 -1.04 0.76 5.23
C SER A 255 0.07 -0.06 5.87
N TRP A 256 0.99 0.63 6.52
CA TRP A 256 2.05 0.01 7.34
C TRP A 256 1.68 -0.02 8.83
N LEU A 257 0.45 0.34 9.18
CA LEU A 257 -0.03 0.40 10.58
C LEU A 257 0.00 -0.96 11.29
N GLY A 258 -0.03 -2.06 10.55
CA GLY A 258 0.09 -3.42 11.09
C GLY A 258 1.53 -3.91 11.24
N PHE A 259 2.52 -3.17 10.74
CA PHE A 259 3.92 -3.57 10.80
C PHE A 259 4.58 -3.05 12.09
N ARG A 260 5.40 -3.90 12.72
CA ARG A 260 6.01 -3.61 14.02
C ARG A 260 7.34 -2.85 13.87
N PHE A 261 7.37 -1.81 13.05
CA PHE A 261 8.60 -1.06 12.78
C PHE A 261 9.15 -0.34 14.01
N HIS A 262 8.30 0.02 14.98
CA HIS A 262 8.73 0.60 16.25
C HIS A 262 9.51 -0.37 17.15
N ASP A 263 9.35 -1.68 16.92
CA ASP A 263 10.03 -2.71 17.70
C ASP A 263 11.42 -3.07 17.11
N LEU A 264 11.81 -2.42 16.02
CA LEU A 264 13.12 -2.66 15.39
C LEU A 264 14.23 -2.08 16.28
N ASP A 265 14.90 -2.96 17.02
CA ASP A 265 16.04 -2.61 17.88
C ASP A 265 17.28 -3.38 17.43
N PHE A 266 18.23 -2.65 16.86
CA PHE A 266 19.52 -3.18 16.42
C PHE A 266 20.59 -3.14 17.52
N GLY A 267 20.19 -3.02 18.80
CA GLY A 267 21.07 -2.95 19.97
C GLY A 267 21.34 -1.53 20.46
N CYS A 268 20.65 -0.53 19.91
CA CYS A 268 20.77 0.88 20.31
C CYS A 268 19.42 1.50 20.69
N GLY A 269 18.39 0.69 20.90
CA GLY A 269 17.03 1.11 21.19
C GLY A 269 16.14 1.16 19.93
N PRO A 270 14.84 1.44 20.09
CA PRO A 270 13.89 1.54 18.99
C PRO A 270 14.22 2.72 18.05
N PRO A 271 13.77 2.68 16.79
CA PRO A 271 13.99 3.77 15.86
C PRO A 271 13.22 5.03 16.30
N CYS A 272 13.84 6.19 16.13
CA CYS A 272 13.16 7.49 16.33
C CYS A 272 12.32 7.90 15.12
N ALA A 273 12.50 7.26 13.97
CA ALA A 273 11.69 7.45 12.77
C ALA A 273 11.78 6.22 11.87
N PHE A 274 10.68 5.90 11.20
CA PHE A 274 10.61 4.97 10.09
C PHE A 274 9.92 5.68 8.93
N LEU A 275 10.64 5.89 7.83
CA LEU A 275 10.21 6.76 6.75
C LEU A 275 10.18 5.98 5.43
N PRO A 276 9.09 6.07 4.65
CA PRO A 276 9.12 5.65 3.25
C PRO A 276 10.09 6.56 2.45
N PRO A 277 10.57 6.11 1.29
CA PRO A 277 11.30 6.97 0.36
C PRO A 277 10.37 8.07 -0.21
N ASP A 278 10.96 9.05 -0.89
CA ASP A 278 10.18 9.98 -1.70
C ASP A 278 9.34 9.21 -2.74
N LEU A 279 8.06 9.54 -2.78
CA LEU A 279 7.07 8.92 -3.64
C LEU A 279 7.09 9.62 -5.01
N PRO A 280 7.44 8.91 -6.10
CA PRO A 280 7.61 9.53 -7.41
C PRO A 280 6.31 9.56 -8.24
N ILE A 281 5.17 9.29 -7.62
CA ILE A 281 3.86 9.12 -8.28
C ILE A 281 2.84 9.95 -7.52
N GLU A 282 2.16 10.85 -8.22
CA GLU A 282 1.12 11.68 -7.64
C GLU A 282 -0.10 10.84 -7.26
N GLY A 283 -0.63 11.03 -6.05
CA GLY A 283 -1.80 10.32 -5.54
C GLY A 283 -1.48 9.06 -4.72
N ILE A 284 -0.21 8.70 -4.55
CA ILE A 284 0.18 7.64 -3.60
C ILE A 284 0.15 8.17 -2.17
N MET A 285 -0.36 7.32 -1.26
CA MET A 285 -0.45 7.55 0.18
C MET A 285 0.05 6.34 0.95
N ILE A 286 0.82 6.56 2.03
CA ILE A 286 1.28 5.50 2.93
C ILE A 286 1.00 5.93 4.37
N PHE A 287 0.18 5.16 5.09
CA PHE A 287 -0.04 5.36 6.52
C PHE A 287 0.99 4.57 7.33
N VAL A 288 1.73 5.28 8.17
CA VAL A 288 2.80 4.74 9.01
C VAL A 288 2.49 5.05 10.47
N PRO A 289 2.69 4.10 11.42
CA PRO A 289 2.60 4.44 12.83
C PRO A 289 3.60 5.57 13.17
N SER A 290 3.18 6.60 13.90
CA SER A 290 4.09 7.68 14.25
C SER A 290 5.13 7.24 15.28
N CYS A 291 6.36 7.72 15.14
CA CYS A 291 7.41 7.59 16.16
C CYS A 291 7.34 8.72 17.22
N ASP A 292 6.36 9.62 17.16
CA ASP A 292 6.14 10.61 18.20
C ASP A 292 5.81 9.90 19.53
N PRO A 293 6.46 10.26 20.66
CA PRO A 293 6.15 9.70 21.97
C PRO A 293 4.69 9.86 22.40
N LYS A 294 3.96 10.79 21.81
CA LYS A 294 2.52 11.01 22.02
C LYS A 294 1.62 10.11 21.18
N GLY A 295 2.21 9.24 20.35
CA GLY A 295 1.48 8.37 19.44
C GLY A 295 0.97 9.08 18.18
N GLY A 296 0.02 8.47 17.51
CA GLY A 296 -0.58 8.99 16.29
C GLY A 296 -0.20 8.19 15.04
N VAL A 297 -0.58 8.75 13.90
CA VAL A 297 -0.32 8.18 12.58
C VAL A 297 0.26 9.25 11.66
N ASP A 298 1.33 8.92 10.97
CA ASP A 298 1.90 9.76 9.93
C ASP A 298 1.41 9.29 8.56
N LEU A 299 0.88 10.21 7.77
CA LEU A 299 0.53 10.02 6.37
C LEU A 299 1.63 10.61 5.50
N PHE A 300 2.34 9.76 4.78
CA PHE A 300 3.24 10.16 3.71
C PHE A 300 2.50 10.09 2.38
N MET A 301 2.61 11.14 1.58
CA MET A 301 1.86 11.24 0.34
C MET A 301 2.57 12.09 -0.69
N ALA A 302 2.27 11.83 -1.96
CA ALA A 302 2.73 12.65 -3.07
C ALA A 302 1.56 13.36 -3.75
N LEU A 303 1.69 14.65 -3.98
CA LEU A 303 0.64 15.52 -4.50
C LEU A 303 1.21 16.50 -5.53
N ASP A 304 0.44 16.84 -6.56
CA ASP A 304 0.80 17.92 -7.46
C ASP A 304 0.93 19.24 -6.68
N ASP A 305 2.00 19.99 -6.97
CA ASP A 305 2.34 21.25 -6.30
C ASP A 305 1.16 22.23 -6.23
N GLN A 306 0.35 22.29 -7.28
CA GLN A 306 -0.81 23.19 -7.34
C GLN A 306 -1.87 22.91 -6.26
N HIS A 307 -1.96 21.68 -5.74
CA HIS A 307 -2.96 21.27 -4.74
C HIS A 307 -2.43 21.26 -3.31
N VAL A 308 -1.12 21.41 -3.11
CA VAL A 308 -0.45 21.30 -1.80
C VAL A 308 -1.02 22.29 -0.79
N GLN A 309 -1.20 23.55 -1.17
CA GLN A 309 -1.67 24.58 -0.24
C GLN A 309 -3.13 24.35 0.17
N ALA A 310 -4.00 24.00 -0.78
CA ALA A 310 -5.40 23.68 -0.50
C ALA A 310 -5.50 22.47 0.46
N PHE A 311 -4.73 21.42 0.20
CA PHE A 311 -4.71 20.23 1.05
C PHE A 311 -4.23 20.56 2.49
N LYS A 312 -3.12 21.28 2.64
CA LYS A 312 -2.58 21.68 3.96
C LYS A 312 -3.57 22.49 4.79
N GLN A 313 -4.41 23.30 4.16
CA GLN A 313 -5.41 24.10 4.87
C GLN A 313 -6.55 23.25 5.45
N ILE A 314 -6.88 22.13 4.81
CA ILE A 314 -8.07 21.34 5.16
C ILE A 314 -7.75 19.96 5.76
N CYS A 315 -6.50 19.49 5.70
CA CYS A 315 -6.15 18.11 6.06
C CYS A 315 -6.46 17.75 7.54
N HIS A 316 -6.56 18.70 8.44
CA HIS A 316 -6.99 18.49 9.83
C HIS A 316 -8.42 18.97 10.11
N SER A 317 -9.14 19.53 9.13
CA SER A 317 -10.55 19.87 9.30
C SER A 317 -11.39 18.60 9.22
N MET A 318 -12.34 18.45 10.13
CA MET A 318 -13.32 17.35 10.13
C MET A 318 -14.69 17.74 9.52
N ASP A 319 -14.77 18.94 8.96
CA ASP A 319 -16.00 19.46 8.34
C ASP A 319 -16.22 18.89 6.94
#